data_175316c80946a281d7731e6015e036cc
#
_entry.id   175316c80946a281d7731e6015e036cc
#
_cell.length_a   1.000
_cell.length_b   1.000
_cell.length_c   1.000
_cell.angle_alpha   90.00
_cell.angle_beta   90.00
_cell.angle_gamma   90.00
#
_symmetry.space_group_name_H-M   'P 1'
#
loop_
_entity.id
_entity.type
_entity.pdbx_description
1 polymer ?
#
loop_
_entity_poly.entity_id
_entity_poly.type
_entity_poly.pdbx_seq_one_letter_code
_entity_poly.pdbx_strand_id
1 'polypeptide(L)'
;MASVDIRDVRKAFGPVEVLHGVSVPIEDGEFVVLVGPSGCGKSTLLRMLAGLENITSGEIAIGGRVVNHVHPKERDIAMVFQNYALYPHMTVAQNMGFSLKLRKADKPEIDRRVQAAADILGLANLLDRFPRQLSGGQRQRVAMGRAIVRGAMRDFG
;
A
#
# COMPACT_ATOMS: atom_id res chain seq x y z
N MET A 1 -13.02 5.83 0.28
CA MET A 1 -12.17 4.95 -0.54
C MET A 1 -12.73 4.95 -1.96
N ALA A 2 -12.15 4.21 -2.90
CA ALA A 2 -12.63 4.21 -4.28
C ALA A 2 -12.80 2.77 -4.75
N SER A 3 -13.78 2.53 -5.64
CA SER A 3 -13.92 1.25 -6.31
C SER A 3 -12.70 0.95 -7.18
N VAL A 4 -12.39 -0.33 -7.35
CA VAL A 4 -11.34 -0.80 -8.27
C VAL A 4 -11.97 -1.81 -9.23
N ASP A 5 -11.73 -1.61 -10.50
CA ASP A 5 -12.25 -2.50 -11.53
C ASP A 5 -11.08 -3.02 -12.38
N ILE A 6 -10.86 -4.30 -12.32
CA ILE A 6 -9.83 -5.02 -13.08
C ILE A 6 -10.56 -5.74 -14.21
N ARG A 7 -10.20 -5.45 -15.46
CA ARG A 7 -10.90 -5.93 -16.66
C ARG A 7 -9.94 -6.64 -17.59
N ASP A 8 -10.09 -7.95 -17.71
CA ASP A 8 -9.29 -8.83 -18.61
C ASP A 8 -7.80 -8.51 -18.58
N VAL A 9 -7.25 -8.29 -17.39
CA VAL A 9 -5.85 -7.91 -17.23
C VAL A 9 -4.96 -9.11 -17.50
N ARG A 10 -4.02 -8.93 -18.42
CA ARG A 10 -3.00 -9.89 -18.80
C ARG A 10 -1.62 -9.33 -18.53
N LYS A 11 -0.70 -10.18 -18.12
CA LYS A 11 0.70 -9.81 -17.96
C LYS A 11 1.60 -10.92 -18.46
N ALA A 12 2.49 -10.56 -19.37
CA ALA A 12 3.55 -11.42 -19.86
C ALA A 12 4.93 -10.76 -19.62
N PHE A 13 5.88 -11.56 -19.23
CA PHE A 13 7.30 -11.20 -19.19
C PHE A 13 8.03 -11.97 -20.29
N GLY A 14 8.28 -11.30 -21.43
CA GLY A 14 8.76 -11.99 -22.62
C GLY A 14 7.76 -13.07 -23.08
N PRO A 15 8.21 -14.33 -23.26
CA PRO A 15 7.33 -15.42 -23.70
C PRO A 15 6.47 -16.01 -22.56
N VAL A 16 6.68 -15.61 -21.30
CA VAL A 16 6.00 -16.18 -20.14
C VAL A 16 4.82 -15.32 -19.75
N GLU A 17 3.61 -15.82 -19.95
CA GLU A 17 2.38 -15.18 -19.45
C GLU A 17 2.15 -15.56 -17.99
N VAL A 18 2.03 -14.55 -17.10
CA VAL A 18 1.85 -14.72 -15.66
C VAL A 18 0.39 -14.51 -15.24
N LEU A 19 -0.32 -13.61 -15.91
CA LEU A 19 -1.74 -13.36 -15.69
C LEU A 19 -2.50 -13.57 -17.02
N HIS A 20 -3.56 -14.35 -16.96
CA HIS A 20 -4.28 -14.89 -18.12
C HIS A 20 -5.69 -14.31 -18.28
N GLY A 21 -5.85 -13.01 -18.12
CA GLY A 21 -7.15 -12.37 -18.25
C GLY A 21 -7.93 -12.34 -16.94
N VAL A 22 -7.38 -11.66 -15.94
CA VAL A 22 -8.01 -11.50 -14.62
C VAL A 22 -9.05 -10.38 -14.69
N SER A 23 -10.25 -10.67 -14.22
CA SER A 23 -11.35 -9.70 -14.10
C SER A 23 -11.93 -9.77 -12.70
N VAL A 24 -11.85 -8.67 -11.96
CA VAL A 24 -12.36 -8.55 -10.58
C VAL A 24 -12.92 -7.15 -10.37
N PRO A 25 -14.23 -6.99 -10.19
CA PRO A 25 -14.80 -5.76 -9.68
C PRO A 25 -14.65 -5.72 -8.15
N ILE A 26 -14.21 -4.61 -7.61
CA ILE A 26 -14.06 -4.35 -6.17
C ILE A 26 -14.83 -3.09 -5.86
N GLU A 27 -15.84 -3.21 -5.00
CA GLU A 27 -16.67 -2.09 -4.60
C GLU A 27 -15.93 -1.17 -3.61
N ASP A 28 -16.42 0.04 -3.49
CA ASP A 28 -15.89 0.98 -2.49
C ASP A 28 -16.09 0.42 -1.08
N GLY A 29 -15.01 0.44 -0.29
CA GLY A 29 -15.00 -0.10 1.08
C GLY A 29 -14.92 -1.61 1.20
N GLU A 30 -14.84 -2.35 0.08
CA GLU A 30 -14.72 -3.80 0.10
C GLU A 30 -13.31 -4.26 0.51
N PHE A 31 -13.26 -5.33 1.31
CA PHE A 31 -12.01 -6.00 1.67
C PHE A 31 -11.82 -7.26 0.82
N VAL A 32 -10.79 -7.28 0.00
CA VAL A 32 -10.52 -8.37 -0.94
C VAL A 32 -9.20 -9.07 -0.58
N VAL A 33 -9.22 -10.40 -0.61
CA VAL A 33 -8.05 -11.24 -0.36
C VAL A 33 -7.68 -12.03 -1.61
N LEU A 34 -6.43 -11.92 -2.04
CA LEU A 34 -5.87 -12.72 -3.13
C LEU A 34 -5.23 -13.98 -2.55
N VAL A 35 -5.75 -15.13 -2.94
CA VAL A 35 -5.28 -16.45 -2.48
C VAL A 35 -4.72 -17.23 -3.65
N GLY A 36 -3.63 -17.92 -3.42
CA GLY A 36 -3.03 -18.81 -4.43
C GLY A 36 -1.59 -19.20 -4.06
N PRO A 37 -1.03 -20.19 -4.74
CA PRO A 37 0.33 -20.64 -4.50
C PRO A 37 1.36 -19.56 -4.84
N SER A 38 2.58 -19.73 -4.33
CA SER A 38 3.71 -18.86 -4.68
C SER A 38 3.95 -18.87 -6.18
N GLY A 39 4.22 -17.69 -6.77
CA GLY A 39 4.48 -17.55 -8.20
C GLY A 39 3.25 -17.51 -9.10
N CYS A 40 2.02 -17.46 -8.56
CA CYS A 40 0.78 -17.40 -9.36
C CYS A 40 0.38 -15.98 -9.81
N GLY A 41 1.21 -14.96 -9.57
CA GLY A 41 0.96 -13.60 -10.04
C GLY A 41 0.31 -12.64 -9.05
N LYS A 42 0.06 -13.02 -7.78
CA LYS A 42 -0.57 -12.15 -6.76
C LYS A 42 0.19 -10.83 -6.58
N SER A 43 1.50 -10.92 -6.33
CA SER A 43 2.34 -9.73 -6.15
C SER A 43 2.43 -8.90 -7.43
N THR A 44 2.45 -9.55 -8.59
CA THR A 44 2.45 -8.87 -9.89
C THR A 44 1.18 -8.06 -10.09
N LEU A 45 0.00 -8.63 -9.76
CA LEU A 45 -1.28 -7.92 -9.85
C LEU A 45 -1.30 -6.70 -8.93
N LEU A 46 -0.85 -6.84 -7.68
CA LEU A 46 -0.78 -5.72 -6.74
C LEU A 46 0.18 -4.62 -7.22
N ARG A 47 1.31 -4.99 -7.81
CA ARG A 47 2.26 -4.02 -8.38
C ARG A 47 1.68 -3.28 -9.59
N MET A 48 0.89 -3.96 -10.41
CA MET A 48 0.19 -3.32 -11.55
C MET A 48 -0.89 -2.38 -11.08
N LEU A 49 -1.65 -2.72 -10.03
CA LEU A 49 -2.59 -1.80 -9.37
C LEU A 49 -1.89 -0.56 -8.85
N ALA A 50 -0.73 -0.73 -8.25
CA ALA A 50 0.08 0.38 -7.73
C ALA A 50 0.77 1.22 -8.82
N GLY A 51 0.79 0.75 -10.07
CA GLY A 51 1.51 1.42 -11.15
C GLY A 51 3.02 1.18 -11.14
N LEU A 52 3.50 0.23 -10.34
CA LEU A 52 4.91 -0.17 -10.26
C LEU A 52 5.30 -1.17 -11.35
N GLU A 53 4.31 -1.72 -12.04
CA GLU A 53 4.46 -2.62 -13.17
C GLU A 53 3.38 -2.30 -14.20
N ASN A 54 3.70 -2.40 -15.48
CA ASN A 54 2.75 -2.17 -16.56
C ASN A 54 1.97 -3.46 -16.87
N ILE A 55 0.69 -3.32 -17.19
CA ILE A 55 -0.10 -4.41 -17.75
C ILE A 55 0.30 -4.65 -19.21
N THR A 56 0.16 -5.88 -19.69
CA THR A 56 0.37 -6.20 -21.11
C THR A 56 -0.87 -5.87 -21.92
N SER A 57 -2.06 -6.21 -21.41
CA SER A 57 -3.35 -5.85 -21.99
C SER A 57 -4.44 -5.85 -20.93
N GLY A 58 -5.63 -5.36 -21.29
CA GLY A 58 -6.74 -5.15 -20.38
C GLY A 58 -6.77 -3.74 -19.80
N GLU A 59 -7.57 -3.53 -18.77
CA GLU A 59 -7.73 -2.24 -18.12
C GLU A 59 -7.78 -2.37 -16.60
N ILE A 60 -7.24 -1.38 -15.93
CA ILE A 60 -7.42 -1.14 -14.49
C ILE A 60 -8.04 0.23 -14.32
N ALA A 61 -9.17 0.30 -13.63
CA ALA A 61 -9.82 1.56 -13.27
C ALA A 61 -9.90 1.70 -11.75
N ILE A 62 -9.67 2.91 -11.25
CA ILE A 62 -9.80 3.28 -9.84
C ILE A 62 -10.75 4.47 -9.76
N GLY A 63 -11.83 4.34 -8.98
CA GLY A 63 -12.86 5.37 -8.90
C GLY A 63 -13.48 5.72 -10.25
N GLY A 64 -13.65 4.74 -11.15
CA GLY A 64 -14.15 4.94 -12.50
C GLY A 64 -13.17 5.51 -13.52
N ARG A 65 -11.95 5.87 -13.08
CA ARG A 65 -10.89 6.39 -13.96
C ARG A 65 -9.93 5.28 -14.36
N VAL A 66 -9.73 5.06 -15.66
CA VAL A 66 -8.69 4.13 -16.17
C VAL A 66 -7.30 4.68 -15.83
N VAL A 67 -6.48 3.83 -15.19
CA VAL A 67 -5.17 4.23 -14.66
C VAL A 67 -3.98 3.53 -15.31
N ASN A 68 -4.19 2.83 -16.42
CA ASN A 68 -3.16 2.06 -17.11
C ASN A 68 -1.85 2.83 -17.32
N HIS A 69 -1.95 4.10 -17.67
CA HIS A 69 -0.81 4.98 -17.98
C HIS A 69 -0.62 6.11 -16.95
N VAL A 70 -1.29 6.00 -15.80
CA VAL A 70 -1.19 6.99 -14.71
C VAL A 70 -0.01 6.63 -13.83
N HIS A 71 0.84 7.63 -13.54
CA HIS A 71 1.99 7.45 -12.65
C HIS A 71 1.55 7.01 -11.25
N PRO A 72 2.30 6.14 -10.54
CA PRO A 72 1.93 5.67 -9.20
C PRO A 72 1.56 6.76 -8.21
N LYS A 73 2.27 7.90 -8.25
CA LYS A 73 1.99 9.06 -7.37
C LYS A 73 0.59 9.65 -7.55
N GLU A 74 0.01 9.51 -8.73
CA GLU A 74 -1.27 10.12 -9.11
C GLU A 74 -2.45 9.15 -9.00
N ARG A 75 -2.19 7.89 -8.61
CA ARG A 75 -3.25 6.89 -8.46
C ARG A 75 -3.98 6.96 -7.12
N ASP A 76 -3.51 7.78 -6.18
CA ASP A 76 -4.08 7.96 -4.82
C ASP A 76 -4.25 6.63 -4.07
N ILE A 77 -3.25 5.78 -4.14
CA ILE A 77 -3.19 4.49 -3.46
C ILE A 77 -1.97 4.40 -2.55
N ALA A 78 -2.05 3.54 -1.56
CA ALA A 78 -0.93 3.20 -0.70
C ALA A 78 -0.64 1.69 -0.79
N MET A 79 0.64 1.32 -0.77
CA MET A 79 1.07 -0.07 -0.83
C MET A 79 2.01 -0.39 0.32
N VAL A 80 1.77 -1.53 0.97
CA VAL A 80 2.66 -2.12 1.97
C VAL A 80 3.41 -3.27 1.31
N PHE A 81 4.74 -3.17 1.26
CA PHE A 81 5.56 -4.20 0.64
C PHE A 81 5.77 -5.40 1.58
N GLN A 82 5.93 -6.59 1.00
CA GLN A 82 6.14 -7.84 1.74
C GLN A 82 7.39 -7.81 2.64
N ASN A 83 8.44 -7.12 2.24
CA ASN A 83 9.67 -6.93 3.01
C ASN A 83 9.59 -5.72 3.97
N TYR A 84 8.41 -5.11 4.07
CA TYR A 84 8.06 -3.96 4.93
C TYR A 84 8.78 -2.66 4.61
N ALA A 85 9.93 -2.66 3.95
CA ALA A 85 10.72 -1.49 3.53
C ALA A 85 10.91 -0.43 4.64
N LEU A 86 11.09 -0.86 5.89
CA LEU A 86 11.33 0.06 7.00
C LEU A 86 12.77 0.57 6.98
N TYR A 87 12.93 1.84 7.34
CA TYR A 87 14.26 2.44 7.51
C TYR A 87 14.88 1.99 8.84
N PRO A 88 15.96 1.19 8.82
CA PRO A 88 16.50 0.55 10.03
C PRO A 88 17.10 1.55 11.01
N HIS A 89 17.49 2.73 10.55
CA HIS A 89 18.09 3.82 11.36
C HIS A 89 17.06 4.78 11.96
N MET A 90 15.78 4.55 11.69
CA MET A 90 14.66 5.35 12.19
C MET A 90 13.84 4.55 13.20
N THR A 91 13.29 5.25 14.20
CA THR A 91 12.32 4.67 15.14
C THR A 91 11.00 4.35 14.43
N VAL A 92 10.09 3.65 15.13
CA VAL A 92 8.73 3.40 14.64
C VAL A 92 8.02 4.72 14.33
N ALA A 93 8.05 5.68 15.23
CA ALA A 93 7.42 7.00 15.02
C ALA A 93 8.00 7.72 13.81
N GLN A 94 9.31 7.72 13.64
CA GLN A 94 10.00 8.34 12.51
C GLN A 94 9.67 7.65 11.18
N ASN A 95 9.61 6.32 11.16
CA ASN A 95 9.18 5.56 9.99
C ASN A 95 7.75 5.93 9.58
N MET A 96 6.82 5.96 10.53
CA MET A 96 5.41 6.27 10.27
C MET A 96 5.22 7.71 9.79
N GLY A 97 5.92 8.67 10.37
CA GLY A 97 5.80 10.09 10.06
C GLY A 97 6.65 10.58 8.88
N PHE A 98 7.49 9.73 8.29
CA PHE A 98 8.49 10.15 7.30
C PHE A 98 7.89 10.85 6.08
N SER A 99 6.78 10.35 5.54
CA SER A 99 6.12 10.94 4.38
C SER A 99 5.58 12.35 4.66
N LEU A 100 5.07 12.59 5.86
CA LEU A 100 4.61 13.92 6.29
C LEU A 100 5.80 14.87 6.48
N LYS A 101 6.90 14.38 7.01
CA LYS A 101 8.14 15.16 7.13
C LYS A 101 8.65 15.61 5.77
N LEU A 102 8.63 14.74 4.77
CA LEU A 102 8.99 15.11 3.39
C LEU A 102 8.06 16.17 2.79
N ARG A 103 6.79 16.17 3.17
CA ARG A 103 5.80 17.18 2.76
C ARG A 103 5.88 18.46 3.60
N LYS A 104 6.86 18.57 4.50
CA LYS A 104 7.05 19.72 5.39
C LYS A 104 5.86 20.00 6.31
N ALA A 105 5.12 18.97 6.71
CA ALA A 105 4.08 19.10 7.71
C ALA A 105 4.67 19.51 9.06
N ASP A 106 3.89 20.23 9.86
CA ASP A 106 4.29 20.66 11.20
C ASP A 106 4.46 19.48 12.15
N LYS A 107 5.44 19.57 13.05
CA LYS A 107 5.69 18.51 14.02
C LYS A 107 4.46 18.12 14.85
N PRO A 108 3.63 19.02 15.37
CA PRO A 108 2.40 18.67 16.08
C PRO A 108 1.43 17.85 15.22
N GLU A 109 1.30 18.16 13.92
CA GLU A 109 0.47 17.39 13.00
C GLU A 109 1.01 15.99 12.77
N ILE A 110 2.34 15.86 12.56
CA ILE A 110 3.00 14.57 12.40
C ILE A 110 2.78 13.71 13.65
N ASP A 111 3.03 14.25 14.84
CA ASP A 111 2.89 13.54 16.11
C ASP A 111 1.43 13.09 16.33
N ARG A 112 0.46 13.92 16.02
CA ARG A 112 -0.96 13.61 16.14
C ARG A 112 -1.37 12.46 15.21
N ARG A 113 -0.96 12.51 13.95
CA ARG A 113 -1.31 11.45 12.97
C ARG A 113 -0.61 10.15 13.26
N VAL A 114 0.66 10.21 13.67
CA VAL A 114 1.42 9.02 14.07
C VAL A 114 0.79 8.37 15.29
N GLN A 115 0.41 9.16 16.30
CA GLN A 115 -0.25 8.65 17.50
C GLN A 115 -1.60 8.00 17.18
N ALA A 116 -2.42 8.63 16.35
CA ALA A 116 -3.71 8.08 15.93
C ALA A 116 -3.56 6.73 15.21
N ALA A 117 -2.61 6.63 14.28
CA ALA A 117 -2.32 5.38 13.58
C ALA A 117 -1.74 4.30 14.52
N ALA A 118 -0.87 4.70 15.45
CA ALA A 118 -0.31 3.79 16.43
C ALA A 118 -1.38 3.22 17.37
N ASP A 119 -2.35 4.02 17.78
CA ASP A 119 -3.46 3.57 18.61
C ASP A 119 -4.32 2.53 17.88
N ILE A 120 -4.62 2.75 16.59
CA ILE A 120 -5.37 1.79 15.77
C ILE A 120 -4.62 0.46 15.63
N LEU A 121 -3.30 0.51 15.48
CA LEU A 121 -2.45 -0.65 15.17
C LEU A 121 -1.86 -1.33 16.41
N GLY A 122 -2.13 -0.82 17.61
CA GLY A 122 -1.55 -1.35 18.84
C GLY A 122 -0.04 -1.12 18.95
N LEU A 123 0.46 -0.01 18.45
CA LEU A 123 1.89 0.36 18.41
C LEU A 123 2.26 1.48 19.38
N ALA A 124 1.33 2.01 20.15
CA ALA A 124 1.54 3.18 21.01
C ALA A 124 2.75 3.03 21.95
N ASN A 125 2.98 1.83 22.48
CA ASN A 125 4.10 1.53 23.38
C ASN A 125 5.42 1.22 22.65
N LEU A 126 5.44 1.24 21.32
CA LEU A 126 6.57 0.84 20.49
C LEU A 126 7.16 1.98 19.68
N LEU A 127 6.62 3.20 19.81
CA LEU A 127 6.97 4.35 18.97
C LEU A 127 8.46 4.72 19.02
N ASP A 128 9.13 4.51 20.15
CA ASP A 128 10.55 4.82 20.35
C ASP A 128 11.50 3.67 19.97
N ARG A 129 10.96 2.52 19.56
CA ARG A 129 11.76 1.36 19.17
C ARG A 129 12.23 1.46 17.72
N PHE A 130 13.35 0.78 17.44
CA PHE A 130 13.87 0.58 16.08
C PHE A 130 13.34 -0.72 15.47
N PRO A 131 13.31 -0.85 14.14
CA PRO A 131 12.81 -2.07 13.47
C PRO A 131 13.45 -3.37 13.95
N ARG A 132 14.73 -3.36 14.28
CA ARG A 132 15.44 -4.54 14.81
C ARG A 132 14.90 -5.05 16.16
N GLN A 133 14.20 -4.19 16.90
CA GLN A 133 13.62 -4.50 18.21
C GLN A 133 12.18 -5.02 18.10
N LEU A 134 11.66 -5.19 16.90
CA LEU A 134 10.29 -5.58 16.62
C LEU A 134 10.20 -7.00 16.09
N SER A 135 9.09 -7.68 16.40
CA SER A 135 8.69 -8.92 15.73
C SER A 135 8.32 -8.68 14.27
N GLY A 136 8.22 -9.75 13.47
CA GLY A 136 7.76 -9.66 12.07
C GLY A 136 6.37 -9.04 11.96
N GLY A 137 5.43 -9.45 12.82
CA GLY A 137 4.07 -8.88 12.86
C GLY A 137 4.05 -7.41 13.27
N GLN A 138 4.90 -7.00 14.21
CA GLN A 138 5.03 -5.60 14.60
C GLN A 138 5.60 -4.76 13.46
N ARG A 139 6.64 -5.23 12.77
CA ARG A 139 7.19 -4.55 11.57
C ARG A 139 6.16 -4.38 10.47
N GLN A 140 5.33 -5.40 10.24
CA GLN A 140 4.23 -5.33 9.29
C GLN A 140 3.23 -4.24 9.66
N ARG A 141 2.85 -4.13 10.93
CA ARG A 141 1.95 -3.08 11.41
C ARG A 141 2.56 -1.68 11.28
N VAL A 142 3.86 -1.52 11.50
CA VAL A 142 4.56 -0.24 11.26
C VAL A 142 4.48 0.14 9.78
N ALA A 143 4.69 -0.79 8.87
CA ALA A 143 4.55 -0.56 7.44
C ALA A 143 3.12 -0.16 7.04
N MET A 144 2.09 -0.78 7.65
CA MET A 144 0.69 -0.37 7.51
C MET A 144 0.47 1.04 8.04
N GLY A 145 1.07 1.38 9.18
CA GLY A 145 1.02 2.72 9.78
C GLY A 145 1.59 3.79 8.88
N ARG A 146 2.66 3.51 8.14
CA ARG A 146 3.21 4.43 7.13
C ARG A 146 2.18 4.74 6.04
N ALA A 147 1.44 3.75 5.58
CA ALA A 147 0.38 3.93 4.59
C ALA A 147 -0.78 4.77 5.14
N ILE A 148 -1.23 4.47 6.38
CA ILE A 148 -2.30 5.20 7.05
C ILE A 148 -1.94 6.67 7.24
N VAL A 149 -0.76 6.96 7.80
CA VAL A 149 -0.29 8.33 8.08
C VAL A 149 -0.13 9.15 6.79
N ARG A 150 0.24 8.52 5.69
CA ARG A 150 0.45 9.20 4.40
C ARG A 150 -0.83 9.85 3.85
N GLY A 151 -2.00 9.34 4.14
CA GLY A 151 -3.24 9.94 3.65
C GLY A 151 -4.35 8.99 3.24
N ALA A 152 -4.20 7.68 3.47
CA ALA A 152 -5.31 6.74 3.32
C ALA A 152 -6.42 6.95 4.36
N MET A 153 -6.21 7.87 5.33
CA MET A 153 -7.18 8.21 6.39
C MET A 153 -8.11 9.39 6.05
N ARG A 154 -8.27 9.76 4.80
CA ARG A 154 -9.29 10.77 4.50
C ARG A 154 -10.72 10.29 4.72
N ASP A 155 -10.90 8.97 4.88
CA ASP A 155 -12.23 8.35 4.88
C ASP A 155 -12.52 7.43 6.11
N PHE A 156 -11.76 7.54 7.18
CA PHE A 156 -12.08 6.89 8.46
C PHE A 156 -12.62 7.89 9.49
N GLY A 157 -13.46 8.81 9.05
CA GLY A 157 -14.20 9.73 9.91
C GLY A 157 -15.63 9.29 10.05
#